data_beab62cacecec4f6644197b516725dea
#
_entry.id   beab62cacecec4f6644197b516725dea
#
_cell.length_a   1.000
_cell.length_b   1.000
_cell.length_c   1.000
_cell.angle_alpha   90.00
_cell.angle_beta   90.00
_cell.angle_gamma   90.00
#
_symmetry.space_group_name_H-M   'P 1'
#
loop_
_entity.id
_entity.type
_entity.pdbx_description
1 polymer ?
#
loop_
_entity_poly.entity_id
_entity_poly.type
_entity_poly.pdbx_seq_one_letter_code
_entity_poly.pdbx_strand_id
1 'polypeptide(L)'
;MRKKAKKALKYTAITAAAGAGLLFASGAVICEGVLGRTYLNHGPEEPLNDPGNLRRYLTNEAFKNADDWFAANCKGDTVLVTKDGDRIHANIIMTSGHSHKWAVLVHGFSSRPRTMAKQGYHYAQMGFNTLFPFMRGHRNDTHKHTTFGYYERYDVIEWINYIISCDPEAEILMHGCSMGAATTMLVTGEKLPANVKCAVADCGFTSAWEEFREQIGNILHLPAFPFLNAANLFANLFLKWDFKECSPLAAVGRSHTPTLFIHGENDTFVPYRMMDVLYDNCAAEKDKLSVPGAAHDESCEKAPELYWEKTDAFVGKYFK
;
A
#
# COMPACT_ATOMS: atom_id res chain seq x y z
N MET A 1 46.90 39.26 5.59
CA MET A 1 46.43 37.94 5.10
C MET A 1 45.42 37.26 6.02
N ARG A 2 45.63 37.06 7.31
CA ARG A 2 44.75 36.33 8.25
C ARG A 2 43.31 36.85 8.36
N LYS A 3 43.06 38.20 8.31
CA LYS A 3 41.69 38.78 8.37
C LYS A 3 40.86 38.53 7.12
N LYS A 4 41.47 38.57 5.90
CA LYS A 4 40.77 38.24 4.65
C LYS A 4 40.37 36.74 4.59
N ALA A 5 41.27 35.86 5.04
CA ALA A 5 40.99 34.41 5.09
C ALA A 5 39.85 34.08 6.07
N LYS A 6 39.83 34.68 7.28
CA LYS A 6 38.72 34.52 8.23
C LYS A 6 37.37 35.03 7.69
N LYS A 7 37.36 36.16 6.95
CA LYS A 7 36.18 36.70 6.33
C LYS A 7 35.65 35.79 5.21
N ALA A 8 36.54 35.28 4.35
CA ALA A 8 36.21 34.33 3.30
C ALA A 8 35.60 33.06 3.90
N LEU A 9 36.25 32.46 4.91
CA LEU A 9 35.77 31.27 5.59
C LEU A 9 34.36 31.46 6.20
N LYS A 10 34.10 32.64 6.81
CA LYS A 10 32.78 32.98 7.35
C LYS A 10 31.71 33.09 6.26
N TYR A 11 32.00 33.68 5.10
CA TYR A 11 31.05 33.75 3.99
C TYR A 11 30.80 32.35 3.39
N THR A 12 31.84 31.55 3.21
CA THR A 12 31.68 30.15 2.75
C THR A 12 30.78 29.35 3.71
N ALA A 13 30.98 29.47 5.03
CA ALA A 13 30.16 28.81 6.02
C ALA A 13 28.69 29.27 6.00
N ILE A 14 28.46 30.56 5.84
CA ILE A 14 27.08 31.12 5.73
C ILE A 14 26.41 30.63 4.45
N THR A 15 27.10 30.63 3.32
CA THR A 15 26.55 30.14 2.04
C THR A 15 26.24 28.64 2.10
N ALA A 16 27.13 27.85 2.70
CA ALA A 16 26.92 26.41 2.89
C ALA A 16 25.71 26.12 3.82
N ALA A 17 25.59 26.88 4.92
CA ALA A 17 24.46 26.76 5.83
C ALA A 17 23.13 27.16 5.16
N ALA A 18 23.12 28.23 4.36
CA ALA A 18 21.94 28.64 3.59
C ALA A 18 21.55 27.58 2.54
N GLY A 19 22.53 27.02 1.83
CA GLY A 19 22.30 25.93 0.88
C GLY A 19 21.74 24.66 1.54
N ALA A 20 22.28 24.28 2.69
CA ALA A 20 21.76 23.14 3.46
C ALA A 20 20.32 23.40 3.97
N GLY A 21 20.02 24.64 4.41
CA GLY A 21 18.68 25.03 4.83
C GLY A 21 17.66 24.98 3.68
N LEU A 22 18.02 25.45 2.49
CA LEU A 22 17.18 25.38 1.29
C LEU A 22 16.94 23.92 0.87
N LEU A 23 17.96 23.08 0.91
CA LEU A 23 17.84 21.66 0.59
C LEU A 23 16.92 20.95 1.60
N PHE A 24 17.06 21.22 2.89
CA PHE A 24 16.18 20.67 3.92
C PHE A 24 14.72 21.12 3.73
N ALA A 25 14.50 22.41 3.40
CA ALA A 25 13.18 22.92 3.08
C ALA A 25 12.56 22.23 1.85
N SER A 26 13.36 21.95 0.82
CA SER A 26 12.88 21.18 -0.34
C SER A 26 12.46 19.75 0.05
N GLY A 27 13.19 19.09 0.95
CA GLY A 27 12.82 17.80 1.50
C GLY A 27 11.48 17.83 2.25
N ALA A 28 11.25 18.88 3.05
CA ALA A 28 9.97 19.11 3.72
C ALA A 28 8.81 19.27 2.72
N VAL A 29 9.00 20.08 1.67
CA VAL A 29 7.99 20.30 0.62
C VAL A 29 7.67 18.99 -0.12
N ILE A 30 8.68 18.19 -0.45
CA ILE A 30 8.49 16.89 -1.09
C ILE A 30 7.68 15.95 -0.16
N CYS A 31 8.05 15.86 1.12
CA CYS A 31 7.33 15.02 2.07
C CYS A 31 5.88 15.48 2.26
N GLU A 32 5.63 16.75 2.51
CA GLU A 32 4.27 17.27 2.69
C GLU A 32 3.44 17.15 1.41
N GLY A 33 4.05 17.35 0.24
CA GLY A 33 3.39 17.24 -1.05
C GLY A 33 3.02 15.80 -1.41
N VAL A 34 3.86 14.82 -1.06
CA VAL A 34 3.63 13.40 -1.42
C VAL A 34 2.91 12.65 -0.30
N LEU A 35 3.37 12.78 0.94
CA LEU A 35 2.88 11.98 2.06
C LEU A 35 1.71 12.64 2.79
N GLY A 36 1.51 13.94 2.59
CA GLY A 36 0.52 14.72 3.33
C GLY A 36 -0.92 14.45 2.89
N ARG A 37 -1.83 14.46 3.86
CA ARG A 37 -3.27 14.27 3.64
C ARG A 37 -3.88 15.20 2.59
N THR A 38 -3.38 16.44 2.48
CA THR A 38 -3.87 17.40 1.48
C THR A 38 -3.77 16.86 0.08
N TYR A 39 -2.68 16.18 -0.26
CA TYR A 39 -2.53 15.49 -1.53
C TYR A 39 -3.44 14.26 -1.63
N LEU A 40 -3.47 13.45 -0.58
CA LEU A 40 -4.21 12.18 -0.55
C LEU A 40 -5.73 12.34 -0.58
N ASN A 41 -6.26 13.50 -0.17
CA ASN A 41 -7.69 13.80 -0.16
C ASN A 41 -8.19 14.56 -1.39
N HIS A 42 -7.36 14.79 -2.40
CA HIS A 42 -7.78 15.46 -3.64
C HIS A 42 -8.56 14.52 -4.58
N GLY A 43 -8.58 13.22 -4.31
CA GLY A 43 -9.47 12.29 -5.00
C GLY A 43 -10.93 12.50 -4.60
N PRO A 44 -11.88 12.30 -5.53
CA PRO A 44 -13.31 12.42 -5.23
C PRO A 44 -13.71 11.46 -4.10
N GLU A 45 -14.53 11.94 -3.16
CA GLU A 45 -15.07 11.10 -2.07
C GLU A 45 -15.88 9.92 -2.63
N GLU A 46 -16.57 10.16 -3.74
CA GLU A 46 -17.23 9.13 -4.53
C GLU A 46 -16.34 8.73 -5.71
N PRO A 47 -15.96 7.44 -5.85
CA PRO A 47 -15.10 6.97 -6.94
C PRO A 47 -15.60 7.36 -8.33
N LEU A 48 -16.92 7.42 -8.54
CA LEU A 48 -17.53 7.78 -9.83
C LEU A 48 -17.43 9.29 -10.15
N ASN A 49 -17.00 10.13 -9.23
CA ASN A 49 -16.69 11.53 -9.52
C ASN A 49 -15.32 11.70 -10.21
N ASP A 50 -14.48 10.66 -10.21
CA ASP A 50 -13.29 10.60 -11.04
C ASP A 50 -13.67 10.21 -12.48
N PRO A 51 -13.30 11.00 -13.52
CA PRO A 51 -13.67 10.70 -14.91
C PRO A 51 -13.17 9.35 -15.43
N GLY A 52 -12.01 8.88 -14.95
CA GLY A 52 -11.44 7.58 -15.30
C GLY A 52 -12.28 6.44 -14.72
N ASN A 53 -12.63 6.53 -13.44
CA ASN A 53 -13.49 5.54 -12.77
C ASN A 53 -14.92 5.56 -13.34
N LEU A 54 -15.47 6.72 -13.64
CA LEU A 54 -16.76 6.82 -14.30
C LEU A 54 -16.73 6.14 -15.69
N ARG A 55 -15.68 6.35 -16.47
CA ARG A 55 -15.51 5.66 -17.74
C ARG A 55 -15.45 4.14 -17.56
N ARG A 56 -14.64 3.65 -16.59
CA ARG A 56 -14.56 2.21 -16.25
C ARG A 56 -15.93 1.65 -15.86
N TYR A 57 -16.65 2.36 -15.01
CA TYR A 57 -18.00 1.98 -14.59
C TYR A 57 -18.96 1.84 -15.77
N LEU A 58 -18.90 2.76 -16.75
CA LEU A 58 -19.79 2.75 -17.92
C LEU A 58 -19.39 1.73 -18.99
N THR A 59 -18.14 1.29 -19.03
CA THR A 59 -17.59 0.46 -20.12
C THR A 59 -17.12 -0.92 -19.68
N ASN A 60 -17.00 -1.17 -18.37
CA ASN A 60 -16.53 -2.44 -17.82
C ASN A 60 -17.59 -3.01 -16.86
N GLU A 61 -18.31 -4.03 -17.29
CA GLU A 61 -19.39 -4.66 -16.54
C GLU A 61 -18.89 -5.27 -15.21
N ALA A 62 -17.71 -5.87 -15.20
CA ALA A 62 -17.13 -6.46 -14.00
C ALA A 62 -16.80 -5.38 -12.95
N PHE A 63 -16.29 -4.23 -13.39
CA PHE A 63 -16.07 -3.08 -12.50
C PHE A 63 -17.39 -2.56 -11.95
N LYS A 64 -18.40 -2.40 -12.81
CA LYS A 64 -19.74 -1.93 -12.44
C LYS A 64 -20.37 -2.87 -11.38
N ASN A 65 -20.36 -4.17 -11.63
CA ASN A 65 -20.96 -5.16 -10.73
C ASN A 65 -20.29 -5.15 -9.36
N ALA A 66 -18.97 -5.01 -9.31
CA ALA A 66 -18.21 -4.93 -8.06
C ALA A 66 -18.50 -3.63 -7.29
N ASP A 67 -18.57 -2.50 -7.99
CA ASP A 67 -18.86 -1.20 -7.41
C ASP A 67 -20.30 -1.12 -6.87
N ASP A 68 -21.27 -1.60 -7.62
CA ASP A 68 -22.68 -1.71 -7.22
C ASP A 68 -22.82 -2.65 -6.00
N TRP A 69 -22.11 -3.79 -6.01
CA TRP A 69 -22.09 -4.70 -4.87
C TRP A 69 -21.56 -4.03 -3.60
N PHE A 70 -20.42 -3.32 -3.72
CA PHE A 70 -19.85 -2.61 -2.58
C PHE A 70 -20.83 -1.57 -2.03
N ALA A 71 -21.40 -0.74 -2.91
CA ALA A 71 -22.37 0.29 -2.52
C ALA A 71 -23.63 -0.29 -1.85
N ALA A 72 -24.13 -1.43 -2.33
CA ALA A 72 -25.32 -2.07 -1.78
C ALA A 72 -25.07 -2.72 -0.41
N ASN A 73 -23.87 -3.22 -0.14
CA ASN A 73 -23.57 -4.05 1.03
C ASN A 73 -22.75 -3.33 2.11
N CYS A 74 -21.99 -2.29 1.77
CA CYS A 74 -21.25 -1.48 2.74
C CYS A 74 -22.21 -0.60 3.55
N LYS A 75 -22.33 -0.89 4.84
CA LYS A 75 -23.22 -0.14 5.76
C LYS A 75 -22.55 1.05 6.45
N GLY A 76 -21.37 1.42 6.02
CA GLY A 76 -20.53 2.43 6.64
C GLY A 76 -19.22 1.86 7.15
N ASP A 77 -18.50 2.63 7.95
CA ASP A 77 -17.22 2.21 8.49
C ASP A 77 -17.30 1.78 9.95
N THR A 78 -16.51 0.77 10.27
CA THR A 78 -16.21 0.32 11.62
C THR A 78 -15.00 1.08 12.12
N VAL A 79 -15.02 1.51 13.38
CA VAL A 79 -13.92 2.23 14.04
C VAL A 79 -13.33 1.34 15.12
N LEU A 80 -12.01 1.16 15.06
CA LEU A 80 -11.25 0.49 16.11
C LEU A 80 -10.32 1.52 16.77
N VAL A 81 -10.25 1.50 18.08
CA VAL A 81 -9.26 2.29 18.84
C VAL A 81 -8.13 1.35 19.21
N THR A 82 -6.94 1.65 18.71
CA THR A 82 -5.73 0.86 18.98
C THR A 82 -5.28 1.02 20.43
N LYS A 83 -4.35 0.19 20.90
CA LYS A 83 -3.79 0.28 22.24
C LYS A 83 -3.09 1.63 22.50
N ASP A 84 -2.56 2.24 21.46
CA ASP A 84 -1.90 3.55 21.53
C ASP A 84 -2.88 4.73 21.44
N GLY A 85 -4.18 4.46 21.33
CA GLY A 85 -5.25 5.45 21.26
C GLY A 85 -5.55 5.98 19.85
N ASP A 86 -4.89 5.47 18.83
CA ASP A 86 -5.16 5.81 17.43
C ASP A 86 -6.53 5.25 17.01
N ARG A 87 -7.26 6.04 16.24
CA ARG A 87 -8.52 5.59 15.60
C ARG A 87 -8.23 5.11 14.20
N ILE A 88 -8.50 3.85 13.94
CA ILE A 88 -8.40 3.24 12.61
C ILE A 88 -9.78 2.82 12.13
N HIS A 89 -9.99 2.87 10.83
CA HIS A 89 -11.28 2.67 10.17
C HIS A 89 -11.20 1.57 9.13
N ALA A 90 -12.28 0.82 8.97
CA ALA A 90 -12.45 -0.13 7.88
C ALA A 90 -13.92 -0.24 7.46
N ASN A 91 -14.16 -0.53 6.19
CA ASN A 91 -15.43 -1.04 5.74
C ASN A 91 -15.45 -2.56 5.91
N ILE A 92 -16.54 -3.10 6.43
CA ILE A 92 -16.72 -4.54 6.60
C ILE A 92 -18.00 -4.96 5.88
N ILE A 93 -17.89 -5.97 5.02
CA ILE A 93 -19.03 -6.58 4.33
C ILE A 93 -19.05 -8.06 4.66
N MET A 94 -20.11 -8.47 5.33
CA MET A 94 -20.32 -9.88 5.69
C MET A 94 -21.00 -10.61 4.53
N THR A 95 -20.52 -11.82 4.25
CA THR A 95 -21.20 -12.69 3.30
C THR A 95 -22.50 -13.26 3.90
N SER A 96 -23.40 -13.71 3.04
CA SER A 96 -24.62 -14.39 3.49
C SER A 96 -24.30 -15.78 4.02
N GLY A 97 -24.52 -16.00 5.32
CA GLY A 97 -24.23 -17.27 6.01
C GLY A 97 -23.11 -17.12 7.04
N HIS A 98 -22.89 -18.22 7.77
CA HIS A 98 -21.77 -18.29 8.72
C HIS A 98 -20.52 -18.75 7.96
N SER A 99 -19.58 -17.84 7.76
CA SER A 99 -18.28 -18.14 7.14
C SER A 99 -17.16 -17.67 8.05
N HIS A 100 -16.19 -18.55 8.28
CA HIS A 100 -14.94 -18.23 8.96
C HIS A 100 -13.86 -17.69 8.01
N LYS A 101 -14.13 -17.62 6.69
CA LYS A 101 -13.21 -17.12 5.68
C LYS A 101 -13.27 -15.59 5.63
N TRP A 102 -12.11 -14.95 5.71
CA TRP A 102 -11.97 -13.51 5.68
C TRP A 102 -10.94 -13.05 4.65
N ALA A 103 -11.24 -12.01 3.91
CA ALA A 103 -10.30 -11.32 3.04
C ALA A 103 -10.06 -9.89 3.55
N VAL A 104 -8.83 -9.57 3.91
CA VAL A 104 -8.39 -8.22 4.26
C VAL A 104 -7.79 -7.58 3.01
N LEU A 105 -8.43 -6.50 2.51
CA LEU A 105 -8.22 -5.93 1.20
C LEU A 105 -7.61 -4.54 1.30
N VAL A 106 -6.30 -4.44 1.02
CA VAL A 106 -5.49 -3.27 1.34
C VAL A 106 -5.27 -2.43 0.09
N HIS A 107 -5.84 -1.21 0.08
CA HIS A 107 -5.78 -0.31 -1.07
C HIS A 107 -4.42 0.37 -1.27
N GLY A 108 -4.19 0.88 -2.48
CA GLY A 108 -2.97 1.59 -2.87
C GLY A 108 -2.91 3.05 -2.40
N PHE A 109 -1.79 3.70 -2.77
CA PHE A 109 -1.54 5.12 -2.49
C PHE A 109 -2.57 6.00 -3.21
N SER A 110 -2.98 7.10 -2.57
CA SER A 110 -3.99 8.03 -3.10
C SER A 110 -5.33 7.37 -3.51
N SER A 111 -5.63 6.22 -2.90
CA SER A 111 -6.79 5.38 -3.19
C SER A 111 -7.71 5.29 -1.97
N ARG A 112 -8.76 4.49 -2.03
CA ARG A 112 -9.74 4.30 -0.95
C ARG A 112 -10.17 2.82 -0.87
N PRO A 113 -10.76 2.38 0.25
CA PRO A 113 -11.26 1.00 0.40
C PRO A 113 -12.08 0.49 -0.78
N ARG A 114 -12.99 1.31 -1.32
CA ARG A 114 -13.86 0.94 -2.45
C ARG A 114 -13.12 0.60 -3.74
N THR A 115 -11.88 1.05 -3.93
CA THR A 115 -11.09 0.68 -5.11
C THR A 115 -10.74 -0.81 -5.14
N MET A 116 -10.74 -1.47 -3.97
CA MET A 116 -10.57 -2.92 -3.84
C MET A 116 -11.90 -3.70 -4.01
N ALA A 117 -12.97 -3.05 -4.47
CA ALA A 117 -14.28 -3.69 -4.60
C ALA A 117 -14.27 -4.88 -5.56
N LYS A 118 -13.44 -4.87 -6.63
CA LYS A 118 -13.30 -6.02 -7.55
C LYS A 118 -12.82 -7.27 -6.81
N GLN A 119 -11.75 -7.12 -6.04
CA GLN A 119 -11.18 -8.21 -5.25
C GLN A 119 -12.17 -8.65 -4.18
N GLY A 120 -12.82 -7.68 -3.51
CA GLY A 120 -13.83 -7.96 -2.50
C GLY A 120 -15.04 -8.71 -3.04
N TYR A 121 -15.57 -8.30 -4.17
CA TYR A 121 -16.69 -8.94 -4.83
C TYR A 121 -16.37 -10.39 -5.22
N HIS A 122 -15.19 -10.62 -5.82
CA HIS A 122 -14.73 -11.94 -6.18
C HIS A 122 -14.63 -12.86 -4.95
N TYR A 123 -13.95 -12.41 -3.88
CA TYR A 123 -13.85 -13.20 -2.66
C TYR A 123 -15.19 -13.39 -1.95
N ALA A 124 -16.10 -12.41 -2.00
CA ALA A 124 -17.43 -12.58 -1.45
C ALA A 124 -18.22 -13.68 -2.18
N GLN A 125 -18.05 -13.81 -3.52
CA GLN A 125 -18.63 -14.93 -4.28
C GLN A 125 -18.04 -16.28 -3.90
N MET A 126 -16.79 -16.32 -3.39
CA MET A 126 -16.16 -17.53 -2.82
C MET A 126 -16.53 -17.77 -1.35
N GLY A 127 -17.43 -16.97 -0.79
CA GLY A 127 -17.91 -17.10 0.59
C GLY A 127 -17.03 -16.44 1.64
N PHE A 128 -16.17 -15.50 1.28
CA PHE A 128 -15.37 -14.73 2.23
C PHE A 128 -16.16 -13.53 2.78
N ASN A 129 -16.05 -13.27 4.07
CA ASN A 129 -16.28 -11.95 4.64
C ASN A 129 -15.14 -11.03 4.19
N THR A 130 -15.41 -9.76 3.99
CA THR A 130 -14.41 -8.82 3.46
C THR A 130 -14.22 -7.62 4.39
N LEU A 131 -12.96 -7.25 4.62
CA LEU A 131 -12.57 -6.09 5.40
C LEU A 131 -11.64 -5.22 4.55
N PHE A 132 -11.97 -3.94 4.45
CA PHE A 132 -11.28 -2.94 3.64
C PHE A 132 -10.78 -1.83 4.57
N PRO A 133 -9.53 -1.88 5.05
CA PRO A 133 -9.01 -0.85 5.94
C PRO A 133 -8.76 0.46 5.19
N PHE A 134 -8.98 1.58 5.88
CA PHE A 134 -8.46 2.87 5.42
C PHE A 134 -7.00 3.00 5.84
N MET A 135 -6.13 3.27 4.88
CA MET A 135 -4.72 3.51 5.15
C MET A 135 -4.50 4.89 5.79
N ARG A 136 -3.43 5.04 6.58
CA ARG A 136 -3.06 6.32 7.21
C ARG A 136 -2.94 7.42 6.17
N GLY A 137 -3.34 8.62 6.53
CA GLY A 137 -3.33 9.78 5.64
C GLY A 137 -4.48 9.84 4.63
N HIS A 138 -5.23 8.76 4.43
CA HIS A 138 -6.31 8.68 3.44
C HIS A 138 -7.70 9.03 4.02
N ARG A 139 -7.76 9.52 5.26
CA ARG A 139 -8.97 9.97 5.94
C ARG A 139 -8.71 11.22 6.77
N ASN A 140 -9.74 12.08 6.95
CA ASN A 140 -9.59 13.39 7.60
C ASN A 140 -9.45 13.33 9.13
N ASP A 141 -9.84 12.24 9.76
CA ASP A 141 -9.98 12.11 11.21
C ASP A 141 -8.85 11.31 11.88
N THR A 142 -7.83 10.92 11.13
CA THR A 142 -6.73 10.12 11.63
C THR A 142 -5.37 10.80 11.42
N HIS A 143 -4.40 10.06 10.94
CA HIS A 143 -3.05 10.56 10.69
C HIS A 143 -3.00 11.56 9.54
N LYS A 144 -2.10 12.54 9.63
CA LYS A 144 -1.90 13.54 8.58
C LYS A 144 -1.09 13.02 7.40
N HIS A 145 -0.30 11.98 7.60
CA HIS A 145 0.64 11.44 6.62
C HIS A 145 0.48 9.94 6.48
N THR A 146 0.67 9.45 5.27
CA THR A 146 0.92 8.04 5.03
C THR A 146 2.40 7.73 5.23
N THR A 147 2.70 6.48 5.57
CA THR A 147 4.06 5.97 5.72
C THR A 147 4.38 4.81 4.77
N PHE A 148 3.62 4.73 3.67
CA PHE A 148 3.83 3.74 2.59
C PHE A 148 3.85 2.28 3.06
N GLY A 149 3.10 1.98 4.13
CA GLY A 149 3.01 0.65 4.72
C GLY A 149 3.83 0.50 6.01
N TYR A 150 4.74 1.45 6.33
CA TYR A 150 5.63 1.31 7.50
C TYR A 150 4.84 1.23 8.81
N TYR A 151 3.97 2.17 9.11
CA TYR A 151 3.07 2.11 10.26
C TYR A 151 1.74 1.44 9.92
N GLU A 152 1.26 1.55 8.68
CA GLU A 152 0.01 0.94 8.23
C GLU A 152 -0.03 -0.57 8.45
N ARG A 153 1.14 -1.25 8.44
CA ARG A 153 1.20 -2.70 8.73
C ARG A 153 0.68 -3.04 10.12
N TYR A 154 0.90 -2.17 11.11
CA TYR A 154 0.39 -2.38 12.46
C TYR A 154 -1.12 -2.18 12.53
N ASP A 155 -1.67 -1.23 11.77
CA ASP A 155 -3.12 -1.04 11.68
C ASP A 155 -3.79 -2.27 11.06
N VAL A 156 -3.19 -2.84 10.01
CA VAL A 156 -3.68 -4.10 9.41
C VAL A 156 -3.62 -5.26 10.41
N ILE A 157 -2.55 -5.35 11.21
CA ILE A 157 -2.46 -6.37 12.28
C ILE A 157 -3.52 -6.16 13.36
N GLU A 158 -3.84 -4.93 13.75
CA GLU A 158 -4.94 -4.65 14.68
C GLU A 158 -6.29 -5.08 14.07
N TRP A 159 -6.52 -4.90 12.78
CA TRP A 159 -7.71 -5.43 12.10
C TRP A 159 -7.75 -6.97 12.05
N ILE A 160 -6.62 -7.62 11.83
CA ILE A 160 -6.51 -9.08 11.93
C ILE A 160 -6.88 -9.55 13.34
N ASN A 161 -6.35 -8.91 14.37
CA ASN A 161 -6.65 -9.22 15.76
C ASN A 161 -8.14 -8.97 16.08
N TYR A 162 -8.73 -7.90 15.54
CA TYR A 162 -10.16 -7.62 15.66
C TYR A 162 -11.01 -8.75 15.06
N ILE A 163 -10.70 -9.17 13.83
CA ILE A 163 -11.38 -10.30 13.19
C ILE A 163 -11.33 -11.53 14.11
N ILE A 164 -10.15 -11.91 14.58
CA ILE A 164 -9.95 -13.09 15.44
C ILE A 164 -10.68 -12.94 16.79
N SER A 165 -10.76 -11.73 17.32
CA SER A 165 -11.51 -11.49 18.56
C SER A 165 -13.02 -11.68 18.40
N CYS A 166 -13.55 -11.43 17.19
CA CYS A 166 -14.96 -11.65 16.83
C CYS A 166 -15.22 -13.08 16.38
N ASP A 167 -14.23 -13.71 15.74
CA ASP A 167 -14.29 -15.04 15.17
C ASP A 167 -12.95 -15.78 15.38
N PRO A 168 -12.79 -16.52 16.50
CA PRO A 168 -11.56 -17.25 16.80
C PRO A 168 -11.17 -18.30 15.77
N GLU A 169 -12.14 -18.79 14.98
CA GLU A 169 -11.93 -19.77 13.92
C GLU A 169 -11.65 -19.11 12.56
N ALA A 170 -11.54 -17.78 12.51
CA ALA A 170 -11.30 -17.04 11.28
C ALA A 170 -10.06 -17.56 10.53
N GLU A 171 -10.23 -17.77 9.23
CA GLU A 171 -9.16 -18.03 8.27
C GLU A 171 -8.99 -16.80 7.39
N ILE A 172 -7.81 -16.20 7.41
CA ILE A 172 -7.60 -14.86 6.86
C ILE A 172 -6.67 -14.90 5.65
N LEU A 173 -7.17 -14.39 4.53
CA LEU A 173 -6.42 -13.98 3.34
C LEU A 173 -6.12 -12.49 3.44
N MET A 174 -4.92 -12.07 3.08
CA MET A 174 -4.61 -10.67 2.81
C MET A 174 -4.41 -10.45 1.31
N HIS A 175 -4.99 -9.40 0.74
CA HIS A 175 -4.75 -9.03 -0.64
C HIS A 175 -4.54 -7.52 -0.73
N GLY A 176 -3.36 -7.11 -1.17
CA GLY A 176 -3.01 -5.70 -1.32
C GLY A 176 -2.60 -5.36 -2.74
N CYS A 177 -2.87 -4.09 -3.14
CA CYS A 177 -2.48 -3.55 -4.42
C CYS A 177 -1.53 -2.37 -4.24
N SER A 178 -0.43 -2.28 -4.98
CA SER A 178 0.55 -1.19 -4.97
C SER A 178 1.11 -0.95 -3.55
N MET A 179 0.93 0.25 -2.97
CA MET A 179 1.24 0.50 -1.55
C MET A 179 0.56 -0.51 -0.62
N GLY A 180 -0.66 -0.95 -0.95
CA GLY A 180 -1.36 -2.01 -0.22
C GLY A 180 -0.65 -3.36 -0.29
N ALA A 181 -0.07 -3.70 -1.44
CA ALA A 181 0.76 -4.90 -1.60
C ALA A 181 2.05 -4.80 -0.76
N ALA A 182 2.69 -3.63 -0.77
CA ALA A 182 3.85 -3.37 0.09
C ALA A 182 3.49 -3.50 1.58
N THR A 183 2.35 -2.93 1.99
CA THR A 183 1.82 -3.07 3.36
C THR A 183 1.56 -4.53 3.69
N THR A 184 0.90 -5.28 2.80
CA THR A 184 0.64 -6.72 2.97
C THR A 184 1.94 -7.50 3.16
N MET A 185 2.95 -7.26 2.32
CA MET A 185 4.26 -7.90 2.47
C MET A 185 4.96 -7.51 3.79
N LEU A 186 4.86 -6.26 4.22
CA LEU A 186 5.39 -5.82 5.52
C LEU A 186 4.69 -6.53 6.68
N VAL A 187 3.37 -6.74 6.60
CA VAL A 187 2.60 -7.53 7.57
C VAL A 187 3.11 -8.97 7.62
N THR A 188 3.33 -9.62 6.47
CA THR A 188 3.82 -11.03 6.45
C THR A 188 5.19 -11.20 7.09
N GLY A 189 5.98 -10.13 7.18
CA GLY A 189 7.28 -10.13 7.87
C GLY A 189 7.18 -9.99 9.40
N GLU A 190 5.99 -9.79 9.95
CA GLU A 190 5.75 -9.70 11.39
C GLU A 190 5.32 -11.08 11.95
N LYS A 191 5.30 -11.22 13.28
CA LYS A 191 4.80 -12.42 13.92
C LYS A 191 3.27 -12.47 13.85
N LEU A 192 2.73 -13.26 12.95
CA LEU A 192 1.29 -13.37 12.72
C LEU A 192 0.68 -14.60 13.41
N PRO A 193 -0.62 -14.53 13.78
CA PRO A 193 -1.39 -15.69 14.24
C PRO A 193 -1.59 -16.69 13.10
N ALA A 194 -1.76 -17.99 13.45
CA ALA A 194 -1.98 -19.08 12.51
C ALA A 194 -3.27 -18.96 11.67
N ASN A 195 -4.14 -18.04 12.08
CA ASN A 195 -5.34 -17.65 11.34
C ASN A 195 -5.03 -17.01 9.98
N VAL A 196 -3.89 -16.35 9.82
CA VAL A 196 -3.45 -15.79 8.53
C VAL A 196 -2.88 -16.91 7.68
N LYS A 197 -3.61 -17.27 6.60
CA LYS A 197 -3.33 -18.42 5.77
C LYS A 197 -2.42 -18.11 4.59
N CYS A 198 -2.67 -17.04 3.88
CA CYS A 198 -1.84 -16.62 2.74
C CYS A 198 -2.01 -15.12 2.44
N ALA A 199 -1.18 -14.64 1.52
CA ALA A 199 -1.20 -13.27 1.05
C ALA A 199 -1.11 -13.19 -0.48
N VAL A 200 -1.72 -12.17 -1.07
CA VAL A 200 -1.58 -11.78 -2.48
C VAL A 200 -1.04 -10.35 -2.51
N ALA A 201 0.08 -10.15 -3.19
CA ALA A 201 0.75 -8.87 -3.35
C ALA A 201 0.78 -8.49 -4.83
N ASP A 202 -0.12 -7.58 -5.24
CA ASP A 202 -0.26 -7.11 -6.62
C ASP A 202 0.47 -5.78 -6.81
N CYS A 203 1.41 -5.71 -7.75
CA CYS A 203 2.25 -4.57 -8.14
C CYS A 203 2.95 -3.85 -6.97
N GLY A 204 3.48 -4.60 -5.99
CA GLY A 204 4.20 -4.04 -4.84
C GLY A 204 5.67 -3.73 -5.12
N PHE A 205 6.24 -2.83 -4.32
CA PHE A 205 7.64 -2.37 -4.44
C PHE A 205 8.57 -3.03 -3.41
N THR A 206 9.88 -2.95 -3.66
CA THR A 206 10.93 -3.53 -2.80
C THR A 206 11.18 -2.73 -1.52
N SER A 207 11.13 -1.40 -1.59
CA SER A 207 11.23 -0.49 -0.44
C SER A 207 10.66 0.88 -0.80
N ALA A 208 10.22 1.65 0.19
CA ALA A 208 9.81 3.04 -0.03
C ALA A 208 10.95 3.89 -0.58
N TRP A 209 12.20 3.62 -0.17
CA TRP A 209 13.37 4.30 -0.71
C TRP A 209 13.53 4.10 -2.22
N GLU A 210 13.44 2.85 -2.70
CA GLU A 210 13.58 2.54 -4.13
C GLU A 210 12.40 3.11 -4.93
N GLU A 211 11.19 3.00 -4.41
CA GLU A 211 10.00 3.58 -5.04
C GLU A 211 10.11 5.10 -5.16
N PHE A 212 10.46 5.80 -4.09
CA PHE A 212 10.66 7.25 -4.15
C PHE A 212 11.82 7.66 -5.06
N ARG A 213 12.86 6.83 -5.17
CA ARG A 213 13.97 7.08 -6.08
C ARG A 213 13.51 7.06 -7.55
N GLU A 214 12.64 6.11 -7.91
CA GLU A 214 12.03 6.07 -9.24
C GLU A 214 11.11 7.28 -9.46
N GLN A 215 10.23 7.57 -8.51
CA GLN A 215 9.21 8.61 -8.68
C GLN A 215 9.79 10.03 -8.66
N ILE A 216 10.82 10.31 -7.88
CA ILE A 216 11.45 11.65 -7.86
C ILE A 216 12.06 11.99 -9.23
N GLY A 217 12.60 10.97 -9.93
CA GLY A 217 13.08 11.13 -11.30
C GLY A 217 11.94 11.27 -12.32
N ASN A 218 10.94 10.40 -12.23
CA ASN A 218 9.87 10.31 -13.22
C ASN A 218 8.86 11.47 -13.12
N ILE A 219 8.49 11.88 -11.90
CA ILE A 219 7.43 12.88 -11.67
C ILE A 219 8.02 14.28 -11.49
N LEU A 220 9.05 14.43 -10.65
CA LEU A 220 9.60 15.74 -10.32
C LEU A 220 10.75 16.15 -11.24
N HIS A 221 11.26 15.23 -12.07
CA HIS A 221 12.43 15.43 -12.94
C HIS A 221 13.66 15.93 -12.16
N LEU A 222 13.78 15.50 -10.88
CA LEU A 222 14.90 15.83 -10.00
C LEU A 222 15.84 14.62 -9.84
N PRO A 223 17.15 14.85 -9.63
CA PRO A 223 18.04 13.77 -9.26
C PRO A 223 17.72 13.27 -7.85
N ALA A 224 17.79 11.95 -7.64
CA ALA A 224 17.52 11.39 -6.32
C ALA A 224 18.42 12.00 -5.23
N PHE A 225 19.74 12.08 -5.48
CA PHE A 225 20.65 12.82 -4.62
C PHE A 225 20.77 14.28 -5.10
N PRO A 226 20.61 15.26 -4.22
CA PRO A 226 20.46 15.17 -2.76
C PRO A 226 19.01 15.21 -2.27
N PHE A 227 18.01 15.34 -3.15
CA PHE A 227 16.62 15.64 -2.78
C PHE A 227 15.92 14.52 -1.99
N LEU A 228 16.10 13.27 -2.41
CA LEU A 228 15.55 12.13 -1.68
C LEU A 228 16.18 11.99 -0.28
N ASN A 229 17.49 12.30 -0.16
CA ASN A 229 18.16 12.28 1.14
C ASN A 229 17.61 13.37 2.07
N ALA A 230 17.30 14.55 1.54
CA ALA A 230 16.70 15.63 2.31
C ALA A 230 15.26 15.29 2.74
N ALA A 231 14.47 14.68 1.85
CA ALA A 231 13.13 14.20 2.16
C ALA A 231 13.17 13.10 3.24
N ASN A 232 14.08 12.13 3.12
CA ASN A 232 14.25 11.07 4.12
C ASN A 232 14.69 11.63 5.49
N LEU A 233 15.60 12.61 5.48
CA LEU A 233 16.02 13.28 6.72
C LEU A 233 14.83 13.98 7.39
N PHE A 234 13.99 14.68 6.62
CA PHE A 234 12.78 15.31 7.13
C PHE A 234 11.81 14.26 7.71
N ALA A 235 11.52 13.19 6.96
CA ALA A 235 10.65 12.11 7.41
C ALA A 235 11.15 11.47 8.71
N ASN A 236 12.45 11.21 8.81
CA ASN A 236 13.06 10.63 10.01
C ASN A 236 12.91 11.56 11.23
N LEU A 237 13.20 12.84 11.07
CA LEU A 237 13.16 13.81 12.17
C LEU A 237 11.74 14.16 12.63
N PHE A 238 10.79 14.32 11.69
CA PHE A 238 9.46 14.87 11.97
C PHE A 238 8.33 13.86 11.88
N LEU A 239 8.44 12.88 10.96
CA LEU A 239 7.43 11.82 10.79
C LEU A 239 7.84 10.51 11.47
N LYS A 240 9.07 10.44 12.04
CA LYS A 240 9.59 9.34 12.83
C LYS A 240 9.68 8.01 12.10
N TRP A 241 9.98 8.03 10.80
CA TRP A 241 10.28 6.84 10.03
C TRP A 241 11.33 7.10 8.95
N ASP A 242 12.07 6.07 8.57
CA ASP A 242 13.08 6.10 7.52
C ASP A 242 12.56 5.34 6.30
N PHE A 243 12.68 5.92 5.11
CA PHE A 243 12.24 5.31 3.85
C PHE A 243 12.91 3.97 3.57
N LYS A 244 14.13 3.77 4.09
CA LYS A 244 14.89 2.52 3.94
C LYS A 244 14.39 1.41 4.87
N GLU A 245 13.84 1.78 6.03
CA GLU A 245 13.26 0.82 6.97
C GLU A 245 11.90 0.29 6.49
N CYS A 246 11.19 1.06 5.66
CA CYS A 246 10.00 0.58 4.96
C CYS A 246 10.44 -0.32 3.79
N SER A 247 10.77 -1.58 4.10
CA SER A 247 11.33 -2.55 3.16
C SER A 247 10.51 -3.83 3.10
N PRO A 248 9.51 -3.91 2.19
CA PRO A 248 8.86 -5.17 1.83
C PRO A 248 9.84 -6.29 1.50
N LEU A 249 10.97 -5.97 0.83
CA LEU A 249 12.02 -6.94 0.52
C LEU A 249 12.59 -7.61 1.79
N ALA A 250 12.92 -6.81 2.81
CA ALA A 250 13.39 -7.36 4.08
C ALA A 250 12.29 -8.13 4.83
N ALA A 251 11.03 -7.73 4.66
CA ALA A 251 9.88 -8.39 5.28
C ALA A 251 9.62 -9.77 4.67
N VAL A 252 9.55 -9.90 3.34
CA VAL A 252 9.33 -11.20 2.68
C VAL A 252 10.48 -12.17 2.93
N GLY A 253 11.72 -11.66 3.13
CA GLY A 253 12.89 -12.48 3.46
C GLY A 253 12.82 -13.17 4.84
N ARG A 254 11.90 -12.75 5.71
CA ARG A 254 11.65 -13.38 7.03
C ARG A 254 10.21 -13.88 7.19
N SER A 255 9.40 -13.77 6.15
CA SER A 255 8.01 -14.21 6.15
C SER A 255 7.89 -15.73 6.19
N HIS A 256 6.86 -16.22 6.89
CA HIS A 256 6.40 -17.61 6.85
C HIS A 256 5.01 -17.75 6.20
N THR A 257 4.40 -16.64 5.79
CA THR A 257 3.08 -16.60 5.17
C THR A 257 3.20 -16.87 3.68
N PRO A 258 2.58 -17.93 3.14
CA PRO A 258 2.53 -18.19 1.71
C PRO A 258 2.09 -16.95 0.93
N THR A 259 2.82 -16.56 -0.11
CA THR A 259 2.57 -15.30 -0.83
C THR A 259 2.57 -15.48 -2.35
N LEU A 260 1.48 -15.02 -2.99
CA LEU A 260 1.39 -14.87 -4.44
C LEU A 260 1.79 -13.45 -4.81
N PHE A 261 2.79 -13.32 -5.70
CA PHE A 261 3.21 -12.05 -6.27
C PHE A 261 2.60 -11.89 -7.67
N ILE A 262 1.93 -10.77 -7.92
CA ILE A 262 1.34 -10.44 -9.22
C ILE A 262 1.92 -9.13 -9.71
N HIS A 263 2.21 -9.00 -11.01
CA HIS A 263 2.71 -7.74 -11.57
C HIS A 263 2.48 -7.64 -13.07
N GLY A 264 2.14 -6.45 -13.54
CA GLY A 264 2.10 -6.12 -14.96
C GLY A 264 3.51 -5.93 -15.54
N GLU A 265 3.81 -6.55 -16.68
CA GLU A 265 5.14 -6.46 -17.30
C GLU A 265 5.47 -5.05 -17.82
N ASN A 266 4.44 -4.24 -18.13
CA ASN A 266 4.59 -2.87 -18.60
C ASN A 266 4.44 -1.83 -17.47
N ASP A 267 4.51 -2.26 -16.22
CA ASP A 267 4.48 -1.34 -15.09
C ASP A 267 5.76 -0.50 -15.04
N THR A 268 5.61 0.80 -15.30
CA THR A 268 6.67 1.80 -15.24
C THR A 268 6.57 2.68 -14.00
N PHE A 269 5.47 2.57 -13.25
CA PHE A 269 5.30 3.28 -11.99
C PHE A 269 6.01 2.54 -10.85
N VAL A 270 5.62 1.29 -10.58
CA VAL A 270 6.42 0.35 -9.78
C VAL A 270 7.10 -0.60 -10.76
N PRO A 271 8.39 -0.45 -11.04
CA PRO A 271 9.05 -1.23 -12.10
C PRO A 271 8.91 -2.74 -11.89
N TYR A 272 8.46 -3.46 -12.94
CA TYR A 272 8.25 -4.91 -12.93
C TYR A 272 9.40 -5.72 -12.31
N ARG A 273 10.67 -5.30 -12.52
CA ARG A 273 11.84 -5.96 -11.93
C ARG A 273 11.77 -6.08 -10.40
N MET A 274 10.98 -5.22 -9.72
CA MET A 274 10.84 -5.29 -8.27
C MET A 274 10.12 -6.56 -7.83
N MET A 275 9.19 -7.08 -8.63
CA MET A 275 8.52 -8.35 -8.34
C MET A 275 9.51 -9.52 -8.35
N ASP A 276 10.39 -9.60 -9.34
CA ASP A 276 11.37 -10.70 -9.39
C ASP A 276 12.29 -10.67 -8.16
N VAL A 277 12.75 -9.47 -7.76
CA VAL A 277 13.58 -9.31 -6.55
C VAL A 277 12.81 -9.75 -5.29
N LEU A 278 11.53 -9.37 -5.15
CA LEU A 278 10.70 -9.77 -4.02
C LEU A 278 10.46 -11.28 -4.01
N TYR A 279 10.09 -11.84 -5.15
CA TYR A 279 9.86 -13.27 -5.32
C TYR A 279 11.11 -14.09 -4.96
N ASP A 280 12.26 -13.76 -5.51
CA ASP A 280 13.50 -14.51 -5.30
C ASP A 280 13.91 -14.53 -3.83
N ASN A 281 13.69 -13.44 -3.10
CA ASN A 281 14.05 -13.28 -1.70
C ASN A 281 12.97 -13.71 -0.69
N CYS A 282 11.77 -14.03 -1.12
CA CYS A 282 10.72 -14.50 -0.21
C CYS A 282 11.08 -15.87 0.38
N ALA A 283 11.07 -15.95 1.72
CA ALA A 283 11.43 -17.17 2.45
C ALA A 283 10.26 -18.19 2.57
N ALA A 284 9.02 -17.70 2.47
CA ALA A 284 7.81 -18.54 2.55
C ALA A 284 7.54 -19.30 1.24
N GLU A 285 6.57 -20.22 1.28
CA GLU A 285 5.97 -20.77 0.05
C GLU A 285 5.48 -19.62 -0.82
N LYS A 286 5.79 -19.66 -2.10
CA LYS A 286 5.57 -18.55 -3.02
C LYS A 286 5.18 -19.00 -4.40
N ASP A 287 4.41 -18.14 -5.06
CA ASP A 287 4.09 -18.28 -6.48
C ASP A 287 4.08 -16.88 -7.12
N LYS A 288 4.13 -16.80 -8.44
CA LYS A 288 4.06 -15.51 -9.13
C LYS A 288 3.22 -15.56 -10.40
N LEU A 289 2.68 -14.41 -10.78
CA LEU A 289 1.98 -14.15 -12.03
C LEU A 289 2.52 -12.88 -12.66
N SER A 290 3.11 -13.00 -13.83
CA SER A 290 3.45 -11.90 -14.72
C SER A 290 2.32 -11.70 -15.72
N VAL A 291 1.83 -10.48 -15.87
CA VAL A 291 0.74 -10.18 -16.82
C VAL A 291 1.27 -9.37 -17.99
N PRO A 292 1.42 -9.99 -19.18
CA PRO A 292 1.93 -9.32 -20.35
C PRO A 292 1.08 -8.11 -20.76
N GLY A 293 1.72 -6.98 -21.00
CA GLY A 293 1.09 -5.76 -21.46
C GLY A 293 0.26 -4.99 -20.43
N ALA A 294 0.16 -5.46 -19.19
CA ALA A 294 -0.46 -4.72 -18.10
C ALA A 294 0.50 -3.66 -17.55
N ALA A 295 -0.01 -2.45 -17.32
CA ALA A 295 0.66 -1.39 -16.60
C ALA A 295 0.35 -1.47 -15.09
N HIS A 296 0.66 -0.39 -14.34
CA HIS A 296 0.43 -0.34 -12.91
C HIS A 296 -1.05 -0.51 -12.54
N ASP A 297 -1.36 -1.44 -11.63
CA ASP A 297 -2.73 -1.77 -11.18
C ASP A 297 -3.69 -2.24 -12.29
N GLU A 298 -3.14 -2.72 -13.43
CA GLU A 298 -3.95 -3.18 -14.56
C GLU A 298 -4.02 -4.70 -14.72
N SER A 299 -3.30 -5.47 -13.89
CA SER A 299 -3.19 -6.92 -14.06
C SER A 299 -4.54 -7.63 -14.12
N CYS A 300 -5.44 -7.31 -13.19
CA CYS A 300 -6.78 -7.88 -13.13
C CYS A 300 -7.68 -7.44 -14.30
N GLU A 301 -7.50 -6.23 -14.83
CA GLU A 301 -8.30 -5.71 -15.94
C GLU A 301 -7.81 -6.21 -17.31
N LYS A 302 -6.50 -6.38 -17.43
CA LYS A 302 -5.85 -6.76 -18.68
C LYS A 302 -6.02 -8.24 -19.00
N ALA A 303 -5.99 -9.09 -17.99
CA ALA A 303 -6.10 -10.54 -18.15
C ALA A 303 -6.95 -11.14 -17.01
N PRO A 304 -8.26 -10.84 -16.93
CA PRO A 304 -9.10 -11.22 -15.80
C PRO A 304 -9.17 -12.73 -15.57
N GLU A 305 -9.29 -13.53 -16.63
CA GLU A 305 -9.35 -14.99 -16.52
C GLU A 305 -8.05 -15.54 -15.92
N LEU A 306 -6.91 -15.14 -16.45
CA LEU A 306 -5.59 -15.58 -15.99
C LEU A 306 -5.32 -15.13 -14.55
N TYR A 307 -5.72 -13.88 -14.23
CA TYR A 307 -5.56 -13.31 -12.90
C TYR A 307 -6.32 -14.12 -11.84
N TRP A 308 -7.60 -14.38 -12.10
CA TRP A 308 -8.45 -15.10 -11.15
C TRP A 308 -8.15 -16.59 -11.10
N GLU A 309 -7.89 -17.23 -12.24
CA GLU A 309 -7.46 -18.63 -12.27
C GLU A 309 -6.22 -18.86 -11.39
N LYS A 310 -5.22 -17.99 -11.53
CA LYS A 310 -3.99 -18.08 -10.74
C LYS A 310 -4.21 -17.77 -9.27
N THR A 311 -5.00 -16.74 -8.98
CA THR A 311 -5.32 -16.33 -7.61
C THR A 311 -6.13 -17.39 -6.89
N ASP A 312 -7.19 -17.92 -7.54
CA ASP A 312 -8.06 -18.95 -6.96
C ASP A 312 -7.31 -20.27 -6.74
N ALA A 313 -6.48 -20.67 -7.70
CA ALA A 313 -5.64 -21.86 -7.56
C ALA A 313 -4.63 -21.73 -6.41
N PHE A 314 -4.09 -20.53 -6.18
CA PHE A 314 -3.17 -20.28 -5.07
C PHE A 314 -3.93 -20.25 -3.74
N VAL A 315 -4.97 -19.44 -3.62
CA VAL A 315 -5.77 -19.26 -2.40
C VAL A 315 -6.42 -20.58 -1.99
N GLY A 316 -6.97 -21.34 -2.94
CA GLY A 316 -7.64 -22.63 -2.69
C GLY A 316 -6.77 -23.72 -2.05
N LYS A 317 -5.44 -23.56 -2.05
CA LYS A 317 -4.53 -24.47 -1.33
C LYS A 317 -4.65 -24.31 0.20
N TYR A 318 -5.04 -23.15 0.68
CA TYR A 318 -5.00 -22.75 2.10
C TYR A 318 -6.38 -22.63 2.75
N PHE A 319 -7.45 -22.60 1.96
CA PHE A 319 -8.83 -22.50 2.42
C PHE A 319 -9.61 -23.75 1.96
N LYS A 320 -10.13 -24.48 2.91
CA LYS A 320 -10.91 -25.69 2.64
C LYS A 320 -12.41 -25.43 2.69
#